data_e5568915e50250f40fc82f8998b1df0d
#
_entry.id   e5568915e50250f40fc82f8998b1df0d
#
_cell.length_a   1.000
_cell.length_b   1.000
_cell.length_c   1.000
_cell.angle_alpha   90.00
_cell.angle_beta   90.00
_cell.angle_gamma   90.00
#
_symmetry.space_group_name_H-M   'P 1'
#
loop_
_entity.id
_entity.type
_entity.pdbx_description
1 polymer ?
#
loop_
_entity_poly.entity_id
_entity_poly.type
_entity_poly.pdbx_seq_one_letter_code
_entity_poly.pdbx_strand_id
1 'polypeptide(L)'
;MPALLAMVSASGWHATAAGPSPADNPSIEAFPPMPNDHPPGASGAARAMAAALGRGVNFGNMLDAPKEGDWGLTARDEFIEVTAEAGFASVRLPVRWSNHAAATVPFTIDPLFFARVDSVVDKLLAKGLYVVLNMHHYRQLDGDTLNSGEFAVDSAVLDVRYLILWQQIAERFRDKNDHLLFELYNEPHGRLTPSTWDGLAARALNVVRKSNPGRIVVIGPTSWNAAKALWSLHLPDDANLIVTVHNYQPFNFTHQGAEWVSPTRPTGVSCCDASQQAEATAPLVAAKAWSDAMRYPIFLGEFGAYRKADMRSRVTFTRLMRDQAEARGIAWSYWELASGFGLYDPIAHAWRAPLKDALLGH
;
A
#
# COMPACT_ATOMS: atom_id res chain seq x y z
N MET A 1 -75.66 -10.91 -19.88
CA MET A 1 -75.24 -10.01 -18.78
C MET A 1 -73.74 -10.03 -18.68
N PRO A 2 -72.99 -8.96 -19.04
CA PRO A 2 -71.51 -8.94 -18.88
C PRO A 2 -71.16 -8.33 -17.54
N ALA A 3 -70.16 -8.95 -16.87
CA ALA A 3 -69.58 -8.48 -15.62
C ALA A 3 -68.60 -7.36 -15.86
N LEU A 4 -68.77 -6.28 -15.12
CA LEU A 4 -67.90 -5.10 -15.08
C LEU A 4 -66.61 -5.43 -14.31
N LEU A 5 -65.44 -5.38 -14.99
CA LEU A 5 -64.13 -5.43 -14.31
C LEU A 5 -63.76 -3.98 -13.95
N ALA A 6 -63.65 -3.70 -12.67
CA ALA A 6 -63.12 -2.45 -12.15
C ALA A 6 -61.57 -2.50 -12.19
N MET A 7 -60.96 -1.63 -13.01
CA MET A 7 -59.52 -1.36 -12.97
C MET A 7 -59.21 -0.44 -11.80
N VAL A 8 -58.46 -0.95 -10.84
CA VAL A 8 -57.82 -0.16 -9.78
C VAL A 8 -56.47 0.31 -10.31
N SER A 9 -56.35 1.61 -10.60
CA SER A 9 -55.10 2.24 -10.95
C SER A 9 -54.26 2.47 -9.67
N ALA A 10 -53.24 1.68 -9.49
CA ALA A 10 -52.24 1.94 -8.47
C ALA A 10 -51.27 3.04 -8.96
N SER A 11 -51.48 4.26 -8.52
CA SER A 11 -50.49 5.35 -8.66
C SER A 11 -49.34 5.11 -7.69
N GLY A 12 -48.28 4.46 -8.21
CA GLY A 12 -47.02 4.33 -7.49
C GLY A 12 -46.33 5.69 -7.38
N TRP A 13 -46.24 6.22 -6.18
CA TRP A 13 -45.37 7.34 -5.86
C TRP A 13 -43.93 6.81 -5.84
N HIS A 14 -43.17 7.05 -6.92
CA HIS A 14 -41.74 6.95 -6.88
C HIS A 14 -41.24 8.18 -6.13
N ALA A 15 -40.96 8.02 -4.85
CA ALA A 15 -40.11 8.96 -4.11
C ALA A 15 -38.70 8.87 -4.72
N THR A 16 -38.38 9.82 -5.61
CA THR A 16 -37.00 10.07 -5.99
C THR A 16 -36.28 10.51 -4.71
N ALA A 17 -35.42 9.67 -4.18
CA ALA A 17 -34.52 10.09 -3.10
C ALA A 17 -33.79 11.34 -3.62
N ALA A 18 -33.99 12.47 -2.98
CA ALA A 18 -33.23 13.68 -3.24
C ALA A 18 -31.76 13.32 -3.07
N GLY A 19 -30.95 13.59 -4.07
CA GLY A 19 -29.48 13.46 -3.92
C GLY A 19 -29.01 14.33 -2.75
N PRO A 20 -27.89 13.97 -2.11
CA PRO A 20 -27.38 14.73 -0.98
C PRO A 20 -27.27 16.21 -1.36
N SER A 21 -27.74 17.07 -0.48
CA SER A 21 -27.62 18.51 -0.62
C SER A 21 -26.14 18.91 -0.65
N PRO A 22 -25.74 19.96 -1.40
CA PRO A 22 -24.38 20.53 -1.26
C PRO A 22 -23.99 20.86 0.19
N ALA A 23 -24.96 21.15 1.07
CA ALA A 23 -24.74 21.36 2.49
C ALA A 23 -24.35 20.08 3.27
N ASP A 24 -24.62 18.88 2.72
CA ASP A 24 -24.27 17.60 3.31
C ASP A 24 -22.90 17.08 2.83
N ASN A 25 -22.23 17.83 1.97
CA ASN A 25 -20.91 17.45 1.45
C ASN A 25 -19.83 17.93 2.43
N PRO A 26 -19.11 17.04 3.12
CA PRO A 26 -18.08 17.45 4.08
C PRO A 26 -16.96 18.17 3.32
N SER A 27 -16.45 19.25 3.94
CA SER A 27 -15.28 19.96 3.44
C SER A 27 -13.99 19.44 4.07
N ILE A 28 -12.84 19.83 3.53
CA ILE A 28 -11.54 19.45 4.08
C ILE A 28 -11.32 19.96 5.51
N GLU A 29 -11.98 21.06 5.90
CA GLU A 29 -11.92 21.65 7.23
C GLU A 29 -12.58 20.75 8.29
N ALA A 30 -13.49 19.86 7.91
CA ALA A 30 -14.07 18.86 8.80
C ALA A 30 -13.04 17.85 9.32
N PHE A 31 -11.88 17.76 8.67
CA PHE A 31 -10.79 16.85 8.98
C PHE A 31 -9.50 17.62 9.33
N PRO A 32 -9.36 18.16 10.55
CA PRO A 32 -8.18 18.91 10.94
C PRO A 32 -6.93 18.03 10.93
N PRO A 33 -5.75 18.60 10.64
CA PRO A 33 -4.50 17.86 10.71
C PRO A 33 -4.11 17.55 12.16
N MET A 34 -3.23 16.55 12.32
CA MET A 34 -2.45 16.43 13.55
C MET A 34 -1.53 17.65 13.71
N PRO A 35 -1.26 18.12 14.95
CA PRO A 35 -0.22 19.11 15.20
C PRO A 35 1.15 18.65 14.64
N ASN A 36 1.99 19.61 14.23
CA ASN A 36 3.31 19.32 13.65
C ASN A 36 4.37 20.30 14.18
N ASP A 37 4.36 20.62 15.47
CA ASP A 37 5.29 21.57 16.03
C ASP A 37 6.69 20.98 16.25
N HIS A 38 6.78 19.74 16.74
CA HIS A 38 8.05 19.03 16.99
C HIS A 38 7.83 17.53 16.98
N PRO A 39 8.12 16.80 15.85
CA PRO A 39 8.02 15.36 15.83
C PRO A 39 8.87 14.72 16.95
N PRO A 40 8.28 13.92 17.86
CA PRO A 40 8.99 13.46 19.05
C PRO A 40 10.05 12.39 18.76
N GLY A 41 10.09 11.87 17.54
CA GLY A 41 10.71 10.61 17.20
C GLY A 41 9.81 9.42 17.58
N ALA A 42 10.11 8.26 17.06
CA ALA A 42 9.28 7.08 17.24
C ALA A 42 9.29 6.57 18.70
N SER A 43 8.14 6.03 19.12
CA SER A 43 7.98 5.33 20.39
C SER A 43 8.80 4.03 20.44
N GLY A 44 8.99 3.48 21.64
CA GLY A 44 9.54 2.13 21.80
C GLY A 44 8.71 1.07 21.09
N ALA A 45 7.37 1.22 21.11
CA ALA A 45 6.44 0.32 20.42
C ALA A 45 6.62 0.37 18.90
N ALA A 46 6.74 1.57 18.30
CA ALA A 46 6.97 1.71 16.86
C ALA A 46 8.32 1.11 16.42
N ARG A 47 9.38 1.30 17.22
CA ARG A 47 10.70 0.68 16.94
C ARG A 47 10.66 -0.84 17.05
N ALA A 48 10.01 -1.37 18.08
CA ALA A 48 9.83 -2.81 18.26
C ALA A 48 9.01 -3.42 17.11
N MET A 49 7.94 -2.72 16.69
CA MET A 49 7.12 -3.15 15.57
C MET A 49 7.89 -3.13 14.24
N ALA A 50 8.67 -2.06 13.98
CA ALA A 50 9.50 -1.99 12.79
C ALA A 50 10.53 -3.15 12.73
N ALA A 51 11.11 -3.54 13.86
CA ALA A 51 11.98 -4.71 13.91
C ALA A 51 11.20 -6.02 13.71
N ALA A 52 10.00 -6.14 14.26
CA ALA A 52 9.15 -7.32 14.15
C ALA A 52 8.60 -7.57 12.74
N LEU A 53 8.43 -6.52 11.91
CA LEU A 53 8.09 -6.69 10.49
C LEU A 53 9.11 -7.58 9.76
N GLY A 54 10.38 -7.55 10.17
CA GLY A 54 11.41 -8.49 9.74
C GLY A 54 11.50 -8.67 8.22
N ARG A 55 11.41 -9.91 7.79
CA ARG A 55 11.42 -10.35 6.38
C ARG A 55 9.99 -10.49 5.89
N GLY A 56 9.57 -9.64 4.96
CA GLY A 56 8.20 -9.61 4.46
C GLY A 56 8.08 -9.85 2.95
N VAL A 57 6.84 -9.99 2.50
CA VAL A 57 6.48 -10.09 1.10
C VAL A 57 5.21 -9.29 0.81
N ASN A 58 5.13 -8.69 -0.37
CA ASN A 58 3.92 -8.02 -0.84
C ASN A 58 2.96 -9.02 -1.49
N PHE A 59 1.67 -8.95 -1.15
CA PHE A 59 0.59 -9.62 -1.87
C PHE A 59 0.09 -8.72 -3.02
N GLY A 60 1.04 -8.28 -3.85
CA GLY A 60 0.78 -7.40 -4.98
C GLY A 60 0.08 -8.09 -6.15
N ASN A 61 -0.56 -7.29 -6.99
CA ASN A 61 -1.33 -7.71 -8.16
C ASN A 61 -2.58 -8.55 -7.83
N MET A 62 -3.12 -8.39 -6.62
CA MET A 62 -4.32 -9.09 -6.12
C MET A 62 -5.45 -8.09 -5.82
N LEU A 63 -5.47 -7.55 -4.59
CA LEU A 63 -6.49 -6.58 -4.15
C LEU A 63 -6.15 -5.13 -4.56
N ASP A 64 -4.98 -4.88 -5.09
CA ASP A 64 -4.54 -3.62 -5.69
C ASP A 64 -4.89 -3.49 -7.18
N ALA A 65 -5.35 -4.55 -7.82
CA ALA A 65 -5.96 -4.50 -9.15
C ALA A 65 -7.28 -3.70 -9.12
N PRO A 66 -7.76 -3.14 -10.27
CA PRO A 66 -9.04 -2.46 -10.34
C PRO A 66 -10.21 -3.31 -9.82
N LYS A 67 -10.18 -4.59 -10.11
CA LYS A 67 -11.00 -5.65 -9.51
C LYS A 67 -10.09 -6.85 -9.24
N GLU A 68 -10.28 -7.52 -8.11
CA GLU A 68 -9.51 -8.73 -7.80
C GLU A 68 -9.62 -9.75 -8.95
N GLY A 69 -8.45 -10.18 -9.45
CA GLY A 69 -8.36 -11.08 -10.60
C GLY A 69 -8.07 -10.42 -11.95
N ASP A 70 -8.27 -9.11 -12.12
CA ASP A 70 -8.04 -8.41 -13.39
C ASP A 70 -6.59 -8.51 -13.87
N TRP A 71 -5.64 -8.65 -12.93
CA TRP A 71 -4.21 -8.84 -13.23
C TRP A 71 -3.76 -10.29 -13.10
N GLY A 72 -4.71 -11.24 -13.18
CA GLY A 72 -4.47 -12.68 -13.20
C GLY A 72 -4.26 -13.33 -11.84
N LEU A 73 -4.30 -12.60 -10.75
CA LEU A 73 -4.14 -13.13 -9.40
C LEU A 73 -5.32 -12.75 -8.49
N THR A 74 -5.63 -13.66 -7.56
CA THR A 74 -6.52 -13.40 -6.42
C THR A 74 -5.79 -13.75 -5.12
N ALA A 75 -6.16 -13.15 -4.00
CA ALA A 75 -5.57 -13.45 -2.70
C ALA A 75 -6.09 -14.81 -2.17
N ARG A 76 -5.45 -15.90 -2.60
CA ARG A 76 -5.84 -17.28 -2.27
C ARG A 76 -5.30 -17.70 -0.90
N ASP A 77 -6.01 -18.60 -0.23
CA ASP A 77 -5.58 -19.17 1.04
C ASP A 77 -4.23 -19.89 0.93
N GLU A 78 -3.97 -20.55 -0.20
CA GLU A 78 -2.67 -21.14 -0.52
C GLU A 78 -1.51 -20.16 -0.34
N PHE A 79 -1.66 -18.90 -0.79
CA PHE A 79 -0.61 -17.89 -0.67
C PHE A 79 -0.32 -17.52 0.79
N ILE A 80 -1.36 -17.53 1.64
CA ILE A 80 -1.21 -17.29 3.07
C ILE A 80 -0.44 -18.44 3.73
N GLU A 81 -0.83 -19.69 3.39
CA GLU A 81 -0.19 -20.89 3.93
C GLU A 81 1.29 -20.95 3.56
N VAL A 82 1.60 -20.90 2.25
CA VAL A 82 3.00 -21.01 1.80
C VAL A 82 3.88 -19.86 2.30
N THR A 83 3.32 -18.64 2.49
CA THR A 83 4.06 -17.50 3.04
C THR A 83 4.42 -17.72 4.50
N ALA A 84 3.47 -18.18 5.32
CA ALA A 84 3.71 -18.48 6.73
C ALA A 84 4.67 -19.66 6.89
N GLU A 85 4.48 -20.74 6.14
CA GLU A 85 5.35 -21.93 6.16
C GLU A 85 6.78 -21.64 5.71
N ALA A 86 6.98 -20.69 4.79
CA ALA A 86 8.31 -20.27 4.35
C ALA A 86 9.06 -19.45 5.42
N GLY A 87 8.38 -18.97 6.46
CA GLY A 87 8.99 -18.22 7.55
C GLY A 87 9.08 -16.71 7.31
N PHE A 88 8.26 -16.14 6.42
CA PHE A 88 8.09 -14.69 6.36
C PHE A 88 7.44 -14.19 7.66
N ALA A 89 7.90 -13.04 8.14
CA ALA A 89 7.38 -12.42 9.35
C ALA A 89 6.16 -11.52 9.06
N SER A 90 6.12 -10.91 7.88
CA SER A 90 5.09 -9.94 7.53
C SER A 90 4.60 -10.05 6.09
N VAL A 91 3.38 -9.58 5.88
CA VAL A 91 2.78 -9.35 4.56
C VAL A 91 2.38 -7.89 4.45
N ARG A 92 2.90 -7.19 3.42
CA ARG A 92 2.31 -5.92 2.99
C ARG A 92 1.18 -6.25 2.03
N LEU A 93 -0.03 -5.78 2.36
CA LEU A 93 -1.26 -6.08 1.63
C LEU A 93 -1.73 -4.82 0.87
N PRO A 94 -1.36 -4.69 -0.41
CA PRO A 94 -1.84 -3.63 -1.28
C PRO A 94 -3.34 -3.74 -1.55
N VAL A 95 -4.10 -2.63 -1.36
CA VAL A 95 -5.55 -2.62 -1.57
C VAL A 95 -6.00 -1.35 -2.29
N ARG A 96 -6.73 -1.52 -3.41
CA ARG A 96 -7.28 -0.41 -4.20
C ARG A 96 -8.69 -0.03 -3.73
N TRP A 97 -8.79 0.61 -2.59
CA TRP A 97 -10.05 1.04 -2.00
C TRP A 97 -10.87 1.99 -2.90
N SER A 98 -10.17 2.84 -3.68
CA SER A 98 -10.79 3.87 -4.52
C SER A 98 -11.76 3.31 -5.55
N ASN A 99 -11.50 2.11 -6.10
CA ASN A 99 -12.35 1.45 -7.08
C ASN A 99 -13.58 0.76 -6.46
N HIS A 100 -13.53 0.53 -5.16
CA HIS A 100 -14.55 -0.20 -4.41
C HIS A 100 -15.33 0.70 -3.45
N ALA A 101 -15.39 2.00 -3.73
CA ALA A 101 -16.13 2.96 -2.93
C ALA A 101 -16.98 3.88 -3.82
N ALA A 102 -18.15 4.28 -3.33
CA ALA A 102 -19.04 5.17 -4.04
C ALA A 102 -18.34 6.46 -4.51
N ALA A 103 -18.76 6.98 -5.66
CA ALA A 103 -18.23 8.23 -6.20
C ALA A 103 -18.79 9.47 -5.49
N THR A 104 -19.93 9.33 -4.82
CA THR A 104 -20.66 10.41 -4.15
C THR A 104 -20.75 10.15 -2.65
N VAL A 105 -21.00 11.20 -1.88
CA VAL A 105 -21.20 11.14 -0.43
C VAL A 105 -22.30 10.11 -0.10
N PRO A 106 -22.10 9.27 0.92
CA PRO A 106 -21.02 9.29 1.92
C PRO A 106 -19.74 8.51 1.54
N PHE A 107 -19.49 8.26 0.25
CA PHE A 107 -18.32 7.53 -0.27
C PHE A 107 -18.15 6.13 0.34
N THR A 108 -19.27 5.45 0.53
CA THR A 108 -19.31 4.13 1.19
C THR A 108 -18.46 3.12 0.43
N ILE A 109 -17.55 2.46 1.13
CA ILE A 109 -16.81 1.30 0.60
C ILE A 109 -17.79 0.13 0.46
N ASP A 110 -17.73 -0.58 -0.68
CA ASP A 110 -18.54 -1.76 -0.94
C ASP A 110 -18.41 -2.77 0.21
N PRO A 111 -19.52 -3.12 0.89
CA PRO A 111 -19.48 -4.06 2.01
C PRO A 111 -18.93 -5.45 1.65
N LEU A 112 -19.13 -5.92 0.42
CA LEU A 112 -18.61 -7.21 -0.04
C LEU A 112 -17.09 -7.14 -0.20
N PHE A 113 -16.58 -6.04 -0.76
CA PHE A 113 -15.14 -5.82 -0.85
C PHE A 113 -14.51 -5.67 0.54
N PHE A 114 -15.14 -4.93 1.46
CA PHE A 114 -14.69 -4.85 2.84
C PHE A 114 -14.60 -6.24 3.50
N ALA A 115 -15.66 -7.05 3.36
CA ALA A 115 -15.66 -8.42 3.91
C ALA A 115 -14.56 -9.27 3.28
N ARG A 116 -14.26 -9.07 1.99
CA ARG A 116 -13.17 -9.76 1.30
C ARG A 116 -11.80 -9.40 1.88
N VAL A 117 -11.51 -8.10 2.05
CA VAL A 117 -10.24 -7.63 2.64
C VAL A 117 -10.12 -8.09 4.10
N ASP A 118 -11.20 -7.97 4.88
CA ASP A 118 -11.28 -8.40 6.28
C ASP A 118 -10.92 -9.89 6.43
N SER A 119 -11.50 -10.75 5.56
CA SER A 119 -11.19 -12.19 5.53
C SER A 119 -9.70 -12.47 5.25
N VAL A 120 -9.06 -11.73 4.34
CA VAL A 120 -7.63 -11.91 4.05
C VAL A 120 -6.78 -11.46 5.25
N VAL A 121 -7.10 -10.30 5.83
CA VAL A 121 -6.42 -9.79 7.02
C VAL A 121 -6.53 -10.78 8.18
N ASP A 122 -7.73 -11.30 8.45
CA ASP A 122 -7.94 -12.25 9.55
C ASP A 122 -7.13 -13.53 9.38
N LYS A 123 -7.09 -14.07 8.17
CA LYS A 123 -6.31 -15.27 7.87
C LYS A 123 -4.81 -15.05 8.03
N LEU A 124 -4.29 -13.90 7.59
CA LEU A 124 -2.89 -13.54 7.79
C LEU A 124 -2.55 -13.39 9.28
N LEU A 125 -3.38 -12.66 10.03
CA LEU A 125 -3.21 -12.49 11.47
C LEU A 125 -3.33 -13.82 12.24
N ALA A 126 -4.23 -14.72 11.82
CA ALA A 126 -4.37 -16.04 12.41
C ALA A 126 -3.12 -16.93 12.23
N LYS A 127 -2.30 -16.67 11.21
CA LYS A 127 -0.99 -17.31 11.02
C LYS A 127 0.14 -16.63 11.84
N GLY A 128 -0.18 -15.62 12.64
CA GLY A 128 0.80 -14.87 13.42
C GLY A 128 1.62 -13.85 12.62
N LEU A 129 1.28 -13.64 11.34
CA LEU A 129 1.96 -12.69 10.48
C LEU A 129 1.62 -11.24 10.88
N TYR A 130 2.58 -10.33 10.74
CA TYR A 130 2.32 -8.90 10.75
C TYR A 130 1.75 -8.49 9.40
N VAL A 131 0.75 -7.59 9.41
CA VAL A 131 0.07 -7.13 8.19
C VAL A 131 0.19 -5.63 8.06
N VAL A 132 0.76 -5.15 6.96
CA VAL A 132 0.76 -3.73 6.59
C VAL A 132 -0.33 -3.52 5.55
N LEU A 133 -1.49 -3.03 5.99
CA LEU A 133 -2.65 -2.76 5.14
C LEU A 133 -2.57 -1.33 4.61
N ASN A 134 -2.56 -1.15 3.29
CA ASN A 134 -2.42 0.16 2.70
C ASN A 134 -3.61 0.59 1.82
N MET A 135 -3.57 1.86 1.37
CA MET A 135 -4.31 2.36 0.23
C MET A 135 -3.38 2.41 -0.98
N HIS A 136 -3.69 1.61 -2.02
CA HIS A 136 -2.85 1.45 -3.21
C HIS A 136 -3.57 1.95 -4.46
N HIS A 137 -2.83 2.60 -5.37
CA HIS A 137 -3.31 3.03 -6.69
C HIS A 137 -4.59 3.90 -6.69
N TYR A 138 -4.66 4.94 -5.87
CA TYR A 138 -5.71 5.94 -6.03
C TYR A 138 -5.29 6.96 -7.11
N ARG A 139 -5.31 6.53 -8.39
CA ARG A 139 -4.73 7.24 -9.54
C ARG A 139 -5.21 8.68 -9.67
N GLN A 140 -6.49 8.95 -9.48
CA GLN A 140 -7.00 10.32 -9.54
C GLN A 140 -6.44 11.20 -8.40
N LEU A 141 -6.15 10.63 -7.23
CA LEU A 141 -5.52 11.34 -6.12
C LEU A 141 -4.08 11.75 -6.46
N ASP A 142 -3.37 10.92 -7.21
CA ASP A 142 -2.04 11.21 -7.74
C ASP A 142 -2.06 12.18 -8.94
N GLY A 143 -3.20 12.34 -9.60
CA GLY A 143 -3.33 13.09 -10.85
C GLY A 143 -2.99 12.26 -12.09
N ASP A 144 -2.94 10.95 -11.95
CA ASP A 144 -2.67 10.01 -13.03
C ASP A 144 -3.90 9.76 -13.91
N THR A 145 -3.66 9.31 -15.15
CA THR A 145 -4.74 8.82 -16.03
C THR A 145 -5.40 7.59 -15.43
N LEU A 146 -6.72 7.58 -15.38
CA LEU A 146 -7.51 6.47 -14.87
C LEU A 146 -7.32 5.21 -15.73
N ASN A 147 -7.27 4.05 -15.08
CA ASN A 147 -7.28 2.77 -15.77
C ASN A 147 -8.71 2.42 -16.26
N SER A 148 -8.80 1.46 -17.18
CA SER A 148 -10.10 0.88 -17.55
C SER A 148 -10.80 0.31 -16.30
N GLY A 149 -12.09 0.64 -16.16
CA GLY A 149 -12.90 0.22 -15.00
C GLY A 149 -12.83 1.17 -13.80
N GLU A 150 -11.95 2.17 -13.80
CA GLU A 150 -11.96 3.25 -12.82
C GLU A 150 -12.94 4.35 -13.25
N PHE A 151 -13.51 5.02 -12.27
CA PHE A 151 -14.40 6.17 -12.52
C PHE A 151 -13.86 7.42 -11.83
N ALA A 152 -14.07 8.55 -12.50
CA ALA A 152 -13.71 9.84 -11.94
C ALA A 152 -14.72 10.28 -10.88
N VAL A 153 -14.22 10.91 -9.83
CA VAL A 153 -15.01 11.70 -8.88
C VAL A 153 -14.70 13.18 -9.08
N ASP A 154 -15.56 14.06 -8.55
CA ASP A 154 -15.29 15.50 -8.60
C ASP A 154 -13.94 15.79 -7.89
N SER A 155 -13.07 16.52 -8.59
CA SER A 155 -11.74 16.88 -8.08
C SER A 155 -11.79 17.70 -6.79
N ALA A 156 -12.86 18.47 -6.58
CA ALA A 156 -13.06 19.26 -5.37
C ALA A 156 -13.25 18.42 -4.10
N VAL A 157 -13.64 17.14 -4.24
CA VAL A 157 -13.90 16.24 -3.11
C VAL A 157 -12.87 15.10 -2.96
N LEU A 158 -11.82 15.07 -3.79
CA LEU A 158 -10.84 13.98 -3.78
C LEU A 158 -10.18 13.76 -2.42
N ASP A 159 -9.68 14.84 -1.82
CA ASP A 159 -9.00 14.77 -0.52
C ASP A 159 -9.98 14.38 0.59
N VAL A 160 -11.19 14.92 0.56
CA VAL A 160 -12.26 14.56 1.50
C VAL A 160 -12.65 13.08 1.35
N ARG A 161 -12.80 12.61 0.11
CA ARG A 161 -13.09 11.19 -0.15
C ARG A 161 -11.99 10.28 0.39
N TYR A 162 -10.73 10.61 0.16
CA TYR A 162 -9.60 9.88 0.73
C TYR A 162 -9.66 9.79 2.26
N LEU A 163 -9.98 10.90 2.94
CA LEU A 163 -10.10 10.94 4.40
C LEU A 163 -11.30 10.11 4.91
N ILE A 164 -12.43 10.16 4.21
CA ILE A 164 -13.62 9.35 4.54
C ILE A 164 -13.36 7.86 4.31
N LEU A 165 -12.60 7.48 3.28
CA LEU A 165 -12.20 6.09 3.10
C LEU A 165 -11.35 5.63 4.27
N TRP A 166 -10.36 6.43 4.72
CA TRP A 166 -9.58 6.10 5.92
C TRP A 166 -10.41 6.04 7.18
N GLN A 167 -11.41 6.89 7.33
CA GLN A 167 -12.33 6.80 8.47
C GLN A 167 -13.05 5.45 8.52
N GLN A 168 -13.57 4.97 7.38
CA GLN A 168 -14.25 3.68 7.28
C GLN A 168 -13.27 2.51 7.52
N ILE A 169 -12.07 2.58 6.94
CA ILE A 169 -11.03 1.55 7.11
C ILE A 169 -10.60 1.48 8.58
N ALA A 170 -10.26 2.60 9.18
CA ALA A 170 -9.81 2.66 10.56
C ALA A 170 -10.87 2.15 11.54
N GLU A 171 -12.13 2.53 11.33
CA GLU A 171 -13.25 2.07 12.15
C GLU A 171 -13.49 0.56 11.98
N ARG A 172 -13.43 0.04 10.76
CA ARG A 172 -13.63 -1.39 10.48
C ARG A 172 -12.60 -2.28 11.16
N PHE A 173 -11.35 -1.84 11.17
CA PHE A 173 -10.22 -2.64 11.67
C PHE A 173 -9.76 -2.26 13.08
N ARG A 174 -10.51 -1.42 13.81
CA ARG A 174 -10.11 -0.91 15.14
C ARG A 174 -9.83 -2.00 16.16
N ASP A 175 -10.64 -3.09 16.13
CA ASP A 175 -10.59 -4.18 17.10
C ASP A 175 -9.58 -5.28 16.73
N LYS A 176 -8.87 -5.15 15.59
CA LYS A 176 -7.78 -6.08 15.24
C LYS A 176 -6.57 -5.85 16.16
N ASN A 177 -5.82 -6.92 16.41
CA ASN A 177 -4.65 -6.86 17.27
C ASN A 177 -3.53 -5.95 16.69
N ASP A 178 -2.46 -5.75 17.45
CA ASP A 178 -1.36 -4.86 17.09
C ASP A 178 -0.47 -5.37 15.95
N HIS A 179 -0.63 -6.62 15.50
CA HIS A 179 0.03 -7.13 14.29
C HIS A 179 -0.50 -6.51 13.00
N LEU A 180 -1.64 -5.82 13.04
CA LEU A 180 -2.12 -5.03 11.92
C LEU A 180 -1.59 -3.60 12.02
N LEU A 181 -0.91 -3.13 10.97
CA LEU A 181 -0.46 -1.76 10.78
C LEU A 181 -1.25 -1.14 9.62
N PHE A 182 -1.41 0.18 9.63
CA PHE A 182 -1.95 0.91 8.49
C PHE A 182 -0.84 1.67 7.78
N GLU A 183 -0.81 1.62 6.44
CA GLU A 183 0.03 2.47 5.61
C GLU A 183 -0.87 3.44 4.85
N LEU A 184 -0.73 4.74 5.15
CA LEU A 184 -1.69 5.75 4.71
C LEU A 184 -1.84 5.82 3.20
N TYR A 185 -0.73 5.68 2.47
CA TYR A 185 -0.76 5.73 1.02
C TYR A 185 0.47 5.10 0.40
N ASN A 186 0.26 4.37 -0.70
CA ASN A 186 1.34 3.86 -1.53
C ASN A 186 1.86 4.95 -2.46
N GLU A 187 3.17 5.23 -2.41
CA GLU A 187 3.90 5.99 -3.43
C GLU A 187 3.29 7.35 -3.83
N PRO A 188 3.09 8.29 -2.89
CA PRO A 188 2.55 9.60 -3.24
C PRO A 188 3.42 10.31 -4.28
N HIS A 189 2.79 10.82 -5.37
CA HIS A 189 3.48 11.49 -6.47
C HIS A 189 2.54 12.41 -7.25
N GLY A 190 3.00 12.99 -8.34
CA GLY A 190 2.20 13.81 -9.25
C GLY A 190 1.57 15.01 -8.56
N ARG A 191 0.24 15.00 -8.37
CA ARG A 191 -0.50 16.04 -7.64
C ARG A 191 -0.08 16.14 -6.17
N LEU A 192 0.34 15.02 -5.59
CA LEU A 192 0.80 14.95 -4.20
C LEU A 192 2.25 15.43 -4.10
N THR A 193 2.44 16.75 -4.10
CA THR A 193 3.73 17.39 -3.81
C THR A 193 4.09 17.22 -2.31
N PRO A 194 5.34 17.46 -1.87
CA PRO A 194 5.68 17.36 -0.45
C PRO A 194 4.70 18.10 0.47
N SER A 195 4.42 19.37 0.20
CA SER A 195 3.52 20.18 1.06
C SER A 195 2.07 19.71 1.03
N THR A 196 1.54 19.29 -0.12
CA THR A 196 0.17 18.79 -0.22
C THR A 196 0.03 17.41 0.42
N TRP A 197 1.04 16.55 0.27
CA TRP A 197 1.04 15.24 0.90
C TRP A 197 1.19 15.32 2.42
N ASP A 198 2.12 16.11 2.94
CA ASP A 198 2.32 16.29 4.39
C ASP A 198 1.02 16.74 5.08
N GLY A 199 0.33 17.72 4.48
CA GLY A 199 -0.96 18.20 4.99
C GLY A 199 -2.07 17.13 4.93
N LEU A 200 -2.14 16.37 3.85
CA LEU A 200 -3.15 15.32 3.68
C LEU A 200 -2.86 14.12 4.58
N ALA A 201 -1.59 13.71 4.72
CA ALA A 201 -1.17 12.63 5.62
C ALA A 201 -1.45 12.98 7.08
N ALA A 202 -1.19 14.21 7.51
CA ALA A 202 -1.51 14.67 8.86
C ALA A 202 -3.01 14.64 9.17
N ARG A 203 -3.87 14.93 8.19
CA ARG A 203 -5.33 14.80 8.31
C ARG A 203 -5.76 13.35 8.39
N ALA A 204 -5.23 12.50 7.52
CA ALA A 204 -5.53 11.07 7.50
C ALA A 204 -5.10 10.39 8.81
N LEU A 205 -3.92 10.73 9.32
CA LEU A 205 -3.47 10.22 10.61
C LEU A 205 -4.41 10.63 11.73
N ASN A 206 -4.86 11.89 11.77
CA ASN A 206 -5.83 12.35 12.77
C ASN A 206 -7.15 11.58 12.68
N VAL A 207 -7.62 11.30 11.47
CA VAL A 207 -8.81 10.45 11.25
C VAL A 207 -8.60 9.05 11.81
N VAL A 208 -7.46 8.42 11.51
CA VAL A 208 -7.10 7.08 12.04
C VAL A 208 -7.05 7.10 13.57
N ARG A 209 -6.48 8.13 14.19
CA ARG A 209 -6.33 8.24 15.65
C ARG A 209 -7.65 8.31 16.41
N LYS A 210 -8.75 8.72 15.78
CA LYS A 210 -10.08 8.75 16.42
C LYS A 210 -10.55 7.36 16.85
N SER A 211 -10.27 6.32 16.09
CA SER A 211 -10.67 4.95 16.42
C SER A 211 -9.47 4.03 16.75
N ASN A 212 -8.25 4.42 16.39
CA ASN A 212 -7.02 3.65 16.58
C ASN A 212 -5.90 4.50 17.22
N PRO A 213 -6.05 4.92 18.47
CA PRO A 213 -5.11 5.88 19.10
C PRO A 213 -3.69 5.33 19.25
N GLY A 214 -3.51 4.00 19.39
CA GLY A 214 -2.21 3.34 19.57
C GLY A 214 -1.68 2.61 18.33
N ARG A 215 -2.46 2.51 17.24
CA ARG A 215 -2.08 1.75 16.04
C ARG A 215 -0.81 2.32 15.43
N ILE A 216 0.15 1.44 15.09
CA ILE A 216 1.31 1.88 14.33
C ILE A 216 0.88 2.19 12.90
N VAL A 217 1.30 3.37 12.43
CA VAL A 217 0.98 3.87 11.10
C VAL A 217 2.26 4.06 10.30
N VAL A 218 2.22 3.65 9.04
CA VAL A 218 3.32 3.76 8.09
C VAL A 218 3.04 4.94 7.15
N ILE A 219 4.02 5.81 6.98
CA ILE A 219 3.95 6.98 6.09
C ILE A 219 5.21 7.00 5.22
N GLY A 220 5.06 7.21 3.92
CA GLY A 220 6.19 7.36 3.01
C GLY A 220 6.31 8.78 2.46
N PRO A 221 7.51 9.19 1.97
CA PRO A 221 7.71 10.45 1.29
C PRO A 221 7.10 10.44 -0.11
N THR A 222 6.98 11.62 -0.73
CA THR A 222 6.61 11.76 -2.14
C THR A 222 7.65 11.15 -3.10
N SER A 223 7.44 11.34 -4.40
CA SER A 223 8.32 10.79 -5.44
C SER A 223 8.41 9.25 -5.40
N TRP A 224 7.24 8.59 -5.29
CA TRP A 224 7.12 7.12 -5.23
C TRP A 224 7.88 6.50 -4.03
N ASN A 225 7.73 7.09 -2.87
CA ASN A 225 8.44 6.67 -1.64
C ASN A 225 9.97 6.65 -1.78
N ALA A 226 10.53 7.49 -2.66
CA ALA A 226 11.97 7.52 -2.89
C ALA A 226 12.74 8.07 -1.69
N ALA A 227 13.79 7.39 -1.27
CA ALA A 227 14.62 7.81 -0.13
C ALA A 227 15.19 9.24 -0.26
N LYS A 228 15.42 9.72 -1.49
CA LYS A 228 15.87 11.10 -1.76
C LYS A 228 14.86 12.17 -1.32
N ALA A 229 13.57 11.82 -1.19
CA ALA A 229 12.51 12.74 -0.78
C ALA A 229 12.27 12.74 0.74
N LEU A 230 12.97 11.92 1.51
CA LEU A 230 12.81 11.84 2.97
C LEU A 230 13.03 13.18 3.68
N TRP A 231 14.02 13.97 3.24
CA TRP A 231 14.32 15.26 3.86
C TRP A 231 13.26 16.34 3.60
N SER A 232 12.34 16.11 2.67
CA SER A 232 11.18 16.98 2.42
C SER A 232 9.88 16.45 3.04
N LEU A 233 9.93 15.32 3.77
CA LEU A 233 8.79 14.76 4.49
C LEU A 233 8.70 15.39 5.89
N HIS A 234 7.59 16.08 6.17
CA HIS A 234 7.29 16.64 7.48
C HIS A 234 6.27 15.75 8.19
N LEU A 235 6.76 14.94 9.11
CA LEU A 235 5.90 14.04 9.89
C LEU A 235 5.05 14.84 10.90
N PRO A 236 3.78 14.43 11.12
CA PRO A 236 2.98 14.97 12.21
C PRO A 236 3.56 14.57 13.59
N ASP A 237 3.14 15.28 14.64
CA ASP A 237 3.56 15.04 16.03
C ASP A 237 2.92 13.75 16.58
N ASP A 238 3.45 12.62 16.14
CA ASP A 238 3.01 11.28 16.54
C ASP A 238 4.20 10.33 16.66
N ALA A 239 4.29 9.66 17.80
CA ALA A 239 5.40 8.74 18.07
C ALA A 239 5.15 7.31 17.53
N ASN A 240 3.92 6.97 17.14
CA ASN A 240 3.57 5.63 16.65
C ASN A 240 3.64 5.54 15.12
N LEU A 241 4.75 6.04 14.56
CA LEU A 241 5.01 6.06 13.13
C LEU A 241 6.23 5.21 12.76
N ILE A 242 6.13 4.57 11.59
CA ILE A 242 7.22 3.98 10.83
C ILE A 242 7.27 4.70 9.48
N VAL A 243 8.46 4.97 8.95
CA VAL A 243 8.59 5.60 7.64
C VAL A 243 8.97 4.55 6.60
N THR A 244 8.23 4.49 5.49
CA THR A 244 8.53 3.56 4.40
C THR A 244 9.29 4.24 3.28
N VAL A 245 10.15 3.46 2.62
CA VAL A 245 10.78 3.81 1.34
C VAL A 245 10.67 2.64 0.38
N HIS A 246 10.64 2.94 -0.92
CA HIS A 246 10.73 1.95 -1.98
C HIS A 246 12.05 2.10 -2.73
N ASN A 247 12.63 1.01 -3.18
CA ASN A 247 13.92 1.06 -3.87
C ASN A 247 14.01 0.04 -5.01
N TYR A 248 13.94 0.54 -6.21
CA TYR A 248 14.10 -0.25 -7.44
C TYR A 248 15.37 0.11 -8.23
N GLN A 249 16.34 0.79 -7.58
CA GLN A 249 17.60 1.08 -8.23
C GLN A 249 18.52 -0.17 -8.29
N PRO A 250 19.20 -0.41 -9.41
CA PRO A 250 19.20 0.34 -10.69
C PRO A 250 17.92 0.09 -11.51
N PHE A 251 17.17 1.15 -11.80
CA PHE A 251 15.85 1.03 -12.43
C PHE A 251 15.88 0.37 -13.81
N ASN A 252 16.95 0.61 -14.59
CA ASN A 252 17.13 -0.02 -15.91
C ASN A 252 17.29 -1.55 -15.81
N PHE A 253 17.79 -2.07 -14.70
CA PHE A 253 17.85 -3.50 -14.43
C PHE A 253 16.52 -4.02 -13.88
N THR A 254 16.00 -3.41 -12.83
CA THR A 254 14.83 -3.94 -12.11
C THR A 254 13.54 -3.91 -12.93
N HIS A 255 13.42 -2.94 -13.84
CA HIS A 255 12.25 -2.75 -14.71
C HIS A 255 12.55 -2.97 -16.19
N GLN A 256 13.62 -3.69 -16.52
CA GLN A 256 13.92 -4.01 -17.91
C GLN A 256 12.76 -4.71 -18.59
N GLY A 257 12.35 -4.18 -19.76
CA GLY A 257 11.27 -4.72 -20.56
C GLY A 257 9.88 -4.70 -19.91
N ALA A 258 9.69 -3.98 -18.80
CA ALA A 258 8.40 -3.85 -18.13
C ALA A 258 7.42 -3.09 -19.05
N GLU A 259 6.27 -3.69 -19.33
CA GLU A 259 5.30 -3.21 -20.31
C GLU A 259 4.57 -1.93 -19.87
N TRP A 260 4.48 -1.70 -18.57
CA TRP A 260 3.83 -0.51 -17.97
C TRP A 260 4.77 0.68 -17.79
N VAL A 261 6.07 0.52 -18.10
CA VAL A 261 7.05 1.60 -17.99
C VAL A 261 7.23 2.30 -19.34
N SER A 262 7.06 3.62 -19.34
CA SER A 262 7.24 4.44 -20.53
C SER A 262 8.36 5.48 -20.35
N PRO A 263 9.35 5.57 -21.26
CA PRO A 263 9.64 4.60 -22.33
C PRO A 263 10.08 3.24 -21.75
N THR A 264 9.69 2.16 -22.43
CA THR A 264 10.10 0.78 -22.06
C THR A 264 11.61 0.67 -21.97
N ARG A 265 12.12 0.07 -20.90
CA ARG A 265 13.56 -0.11 -20.68
C ARG A 265 14.08 -1.26 -21.53
N PRO A 266 15.32 -1.16 -22.07
CA PRO A 266 15.97 -2.26 -22.79
C PRO A 266 16.07 -3.51 -21.91
N THR A 267 15.97 -4.70 -22.53
CA THR A 267 16.21 -5.99 -21.88
C THR A 267 17.67 -6.43 -22.02
N GLY A 268 18.08 -7.46 -21.28
CA GLY A 268 19.43 -8.02 -21.33
C GLY A 268 20.43 -7.33 -20.41
N VAL A 269 19.93 -6.49 -19.48
CA VAL A 269 20.76 -5.87 -18.45
C VAL A 269 21.03 -6.89 -17.35
N SER A 270 22.30 -7.21 -17.11
CA SER A 270 22.73 -8.07 -16.00
C SER A 270 22.99 -7.25 -14.75
N CYS A 271 22.99 -7.90 -13.59
CA CYS A 271 23.26 -7.28 -12.29
C CYS A 271 24.18 -8.17 -11.44
N CYS A 272 25.06 -7.64 -10.55
CA CYS A 272 25.33 -6.23 -10.32
C CYS A 272 26.84 -6.01 -10.36
N ASP A 273 27.30 -5.13 -11.23
CA ASP A 273 28.65 -4.61 -11.18
C ASP A 273 28.81 -3.62 -10.01
N ALA A 274 30.00 -3.09 -9.78
CA ALA A 274 30.30 -2.21 -8.66
C ALA A 274 29.47 -0.91 -8.70
N SER A 275 29.20 -0.35 -9.90
CA SER A 275 28.38 0.85 -10.06
C SER A 275 26.93 0.57 -9.73
N GLN A 276 26.38 -0.54 -10.22
CA GLN A 276 25.02 -0.97 -9.94
C GLN A 276 24.81 -1.29 -8.45
N GLN A 277 25.80 -1.91 -7.79
CA GLN A 277 25.77 -2.14 -6.34
C GLN A 277 25.71 -0.81 -5.57
N ALA A 278 26.52 0.17 -5.95
CA ALA A 278 26.51 1.49 -5.35
C ALA A 278 25.15 2.20 -5.57
N GLU A 279 24.61 2.13 -6.79
CA GLU A 279 23.29 2.70 -7.12
C GLU A 279 22.16 2.03 -6.31
N ALA A 280 22.17 0.71 -6.18
CA ALA A 280 21.19 -0.05 -5.41
C ALA A 280 21.23 0.27 -3.90
N THR A 281 22.43 0.50 -3.35
CA THR A 281 22.61 0.67 -1.90
C THR A 281 22.48 2.11 -1.42
N ALA A 282 22.76 3.10 -2.27
CA ALA A 282 22.72 4.52 -1.91
C ALA A 282 21.39 4.96 -1.28
N PRO A 283 20.20 4.54 -1.78
CA PRO A 283 18.93 4.88 -1.14
C PRO A 283 18.79 4.35 0.28
N LEU A 284 19.31 3.16 0.58
CA LEU A 284 19.27 2.58 1.93
C LEU A 284 20.23 3.31 2.90
N VAL A 285 21.38 3.75 2.40
CA VAL A 285 22.31 4.59 3.17
C VAL A 285 21.65 5.93 3.51
N ALA A 286 21.01 6.58 2.54
CA ALA A 286 20.31 7.84 2.75
C ALA A 286 19.13 7.68 3.74
N ALA A 287 18.35 6.61 3.59
CA ALA A 287 17.23 6.30 4.48
C ALA A 287 17.70 6.06 5.92
N LYS A 288 18.80 5.34 6.11
CA LYS A 288 19.37 5.12 7.44
C LYS A 288 19.87 6.43 8.07
N ALA A 289 20.58 7.26 7.31
CA ALA A 289 21.06 8.56 7.80
C ALA A 289 19.89 9.46 8.23
N TRP A 290 18.81 9.50 7.45
CA TRP A 290 17.59 10.21 7.82
C TRP A 290 16.95 9.63 9.10
N SER A 291 16.84 8.30 9.18
CA SER A 291 16.30 7.59 10.35
C SER A 291 17.05 7.93 11.64
N ASP A 292 18.36 8.00 11.56
CA ASP A 292 19.21 8.33 12.73
C ASP A 292 18.98 9.80 13.16
N ALA A 293 18.88 10.71 12.21
CA ALA A 293 18.64 12.12 12.48
C ALA A 293 17.23 12.39 13.03
N MET A 294 16.20 11.81 12.39
CA MET A 294 14.79 12.05 12.73
C MET A 294 14.27 11.12 13.82
N ARG A 295 15.00 10.05 14.14
CA ARG A 295 14.66 9.05 15.17
C ARG A 295 13.38 8.25 14.88
N TYR A 296 13.00 8.08 13.62
CA TYR A 296 11.94 7.19 13.17
C TYR A 296 12.52 5.99 12.44
N PRO A 297 12.02 4.75 12.69
CA PRO A 297 12.50 3.57 11.98
C PRO A 297 12.07 3.60 10.52
N ILE A 298 12.90 2.98 9.66
CA ILE A 298 12.60 2.80 8.24
C ILE A 298 12.07 1.38 8.00
N PHE A 299 11.13 1.27 7.07
CA PHE A 299 10.67 0.04 6.46
C PHE A 299 10.90 0.12 4.94
N LEU A 300 11.62 -0.84 4.37
CA LEU A 300 11.75 -0.96 2.91
C LEU A 300 10.50 -1.68 2.39
N GLY A 301 9.46 -0.91 2.03
CA GLY A 301 8.14 -1.42 1.66
C GLY A 301 8.14 -2.20 0.36
N GLU A 302 9.00 -1.83 -0.59
CA GLU A 302 9.12 -2.51 -1.88
C GLU A 302 10.55 -2.50 -2.40
N PHE A 303 10.96 -3.65 -2.93
CA PHE A 303 12.11 -3.86 -3.82
C PHE A 303 11.96 -5.17 -4.56
N GLY A 304 12.54 -5.28 -5.75
CA GLY A 304 12.47 -6.51 -6.54
C GLY A 304 13.03 -6.30 -7.95
N ALA A 305 13.07 -7.35 -8.75
CA ALA A 305 13.48 -7.30 -10.15
C ALA A 305 12.52 -8.10 -11.03
N TYR A 306 12.06 -7.45 -12.11
CA TYR A 306 11.06 -8.00 -13.03
C TYR A 306 11.57 -9.24 -13.76
N ARG A 307 10.67 -10.17 -14.06
CA ARG A 307 10.96 -11.49 -14.64
C ARG A 307 11.69 -11.49 -15.99
N LYS A 308 11.76 -10.34 -16.67
CA LYS A 308 12.55 -10.20 -17.90
C LYS A 308 14.05 -10.04 -17.66
N ALA A 309 14.46 -9.79 -16.42
CA ALA A 309 15.84 -9.97 -16.00
C ALA A 309 16.16 -11.47 -15.85
N ASP A 310 17.39 -11.87 -16.15
CA ASP A 310 17.83 -13.25 -15.97
C ASP A 310 17.83 -13.65 -14.47
N MET A 311 17.59 -14.94 -14.22
CA MET A 311 17.42 -15.44 -12.84
C MET A 311 18.68 -15.23 -11.98
N ARG A 312 19.88 -15.38 -12.54
CA ARG A 312 21.14 -15.20 -11.79
C ARG A 312 21.28 -13.75 -11.33
N SER A 313 21.01 -12.79 -12.20
CA SER A 313 21.03 -11.36 -11.86
C SER A 313 19.94 -10.98 -10.86
N ARG A 314 18.72 -11.55 -10.99
CA ARG A 314 17.65 -11.35 -10.01
C ARG A 314 18.06 -11.84 -8.62
N VAL A 315 18.65 -13.03 -8.52
CA VAL A 315 19.15 -13.61 -7.26
C VAL A 315 20.23 -12.73 -6.65
N THR A 316 21.20 -12.28 -7.46
CA THR A 316 22.31 -11.41 -7.02
C THR A 316 21.76 -10.10 -6.46
N PHE A 317 20.88 -9.43 -7.17
CA PHE A 317 20.22 -8.20 -6.73
C PHE A 317 19.40 -8.40 -5.46
N THR A 318 18.57 -9.44 -5.43
CA THR A 318 17.69 -9.73 -4.28
C THR A 318 18.49 -9.97 -3.00
N ARG A 319 19.57 -10.74 -3.10
CA ARG A 319 20.49 -10.97 -1.97
C ARG A 319 21.17 -9.67 -1.53
N LEU A 320 21.69 -8.89 -2.47
CA LEU A 320 22.30 -7.60 -2.18
C LEU A 320 21.33 -6.70 -1.39
N MET A 321 20.09 -6.54 -1.87
CA MET A 321 19.12 -5.67 -1.23
C MET A 321 18.75 -6.14 0.17
N ARG A 322 18.49 -7.44 0.35
CA ARG A 322 18.26 -8.04 1.67
C ARG A 322 19.42 -7.77 2.63
N ASP A 323 20.63 -8.10 2.22
CA ASP A 323 21.82 -7.98 3.08
C ASP A 323 22.07 -6.51 3.46
N GLN A 324 21.88 -5.59 2.52
CA GLN A 324 22.06 -4.16 2.77
C GLN A 324 20.97 -3.57 3.66
N ALA A 325 19.73 -4.03 3.57
CA ALA A 325 18.65 -3.63 4.47
C ALA A 325 18.89 -4.19 5.88
N GLU A 326 19.17 -5.48 6.01
CA GLU A 326 19.39 -6.15 7.30
C GLU A 326 20.63 -5.61 8.04
N ALA A 327 21.73 -5.33 7.33
CA ALA A 327 22.92 -4.71 7.92
C ALA A 327 22.66 -3.31 8.52
N ARG A 328 21.57 -2.67 8.13
CA ARG A 328 21.14 -1.35 8.64
C ARG A 328 19.98 -1.44 9.65
N GLY A 329 19.54 -2.64 10.00
CA GLY A 329 18.39 -2.86 10.87
C GLY A 329 17.07 -2.41 10.22
N ILE A 330 16.97 -2.44 8.88
CA ILE A 330 15.79 -2.08 8.12
C ILE A 330 15.01 -3.35 7.77
N ALA A 331 13.79 -3.49 8.30
CA ALA A 331 12.86 -4.52 7.87
C ALA A 331 12.39 -4.25 6.44
N TRP A 332 12.03 -5.30 5.72
CA TRP A 332 11.74 -5.19 4.31
C TRP A 332 10.58 -6.07 3.84
N SER A 333 9.95 -5.70 2.72
CA SER A 333 8.94 -6.48 2.03
C SER A 333 9.26 -6.56 0.54
N TYR A 334 9.51 -7.77 0.04
CA TYR A 334 9.85 -8.01 -1.35
C TYR A 334 8.62 -7.80 -2.26
N TRP A 335 8.78 -7.09 -3.36
CA TRP A 335 7.77 -6.97 -4.41
C TRP A 335 8.04 -8.01 -5.50
N GLU A 336 7.27 -9.08 -5.66
CA GLU A 336 6.06 -9.47 -4.93
C GLU A 336 5.96 -11.02 -4.92
N LEU A 337 4.89 -11.58 -4.34
CA LEU A 337 4.78 -13.03 -4.12
C LEU A 337 4.71 -13.82 -5.43
N ALA A 338 3.76 -13.54 -6.35
CA ALA A 338 3.35 -14.53 -7.35
C ALA A 338 3.10 -14.00 -8.77
N SER A 339 3.39 -12.72 -9.07
CA SER A 339 3.20 -12.11 -10.40
C SER A 339 4.53 -11.89 -11.13
N GLY A 340 4.72 -10.71 -11.74
CA GLY A 340 5.86 -10.40 -12.61
C GLY A 340 7.22 -10.40 -11.94
N PHE A 341 7.29 -10.12 -10.64
CA PHE A 341 8.51 -10.18 -9.84
C PHE A 341 8.58 -11.48 -9.01
N GLY A 342 7.58 -12.31 -9.09
CA GLY A 342 7.18 -13.38 -8.21
C GLY A 342 8.27 -14.31 -7.69
N LEU A 343 8.12 -14.63 -6.40
CA LEU A 343 8.88 -15.65 -5.67
C LEU A 343 8.27 -17.04 -5.81
N TYR A 344 6.95 -17.08 -5.96
CA TYR A 344 6.14 -18.28 -6.04
C TYR A 344 5.52 -18.41 -7.42
N ASP A 345 5.48 -19.63 -7.94
CA ASP A 345 4.82 -19.93 -9.20
C ASP A 345 3.39 -20.41 -8.91
N PRO A 346 2.36 -19.61 -9.21
CA PRO A 346 0.98 -19.93 -8.86
C PRO A 346 0.35 -21.03 -9.74
N ILE A 347 1.04 -21.41 -10.83
CA ILE A 347 0.61 -22.49 -11.75
C ILE A 347 1.29 -23.80 -11.36
N ALA A 348 2.59 -23.75 -11.09
CA ALA A 348 3.35 -24.93 -10.65
C ALA A 348 3.17 -25.25 -9.16
N HIS A 349 2.51 -24.36 -8.39
CA HIS A 349 2.37 -24.45 -6.93
C HIS A 349 3.72 -24.64 -6.23
N ALA A 350 4.75 -23.90 -6.63
CA ALA A 350 6.10 -24.09 -6.16
C ALA A 350 6.87 -22.77 -6.01
N TRP A 351 7.74 -22.71 -5.02
CA TRP A 351 8.69 -21.60 -4.88
C TRP A 351 9.69 -21.59 -6.04
N ARG A 352 10.03 -20.40 -6.54
CA ARG A 352 11.23 -20.19 -7.32
C ARG A 352 12.41 -20.21 -6.36
N ALA A 353 12.88 -21.43 -6.03
CA ALA A 353 13.85 -21.69 -4.97
C ALA A 353 15.03 -20.72 -4.95
N PRO A 354 15.71 -20.38 -6.07
CA PRO A 354 16.84 -19.46 -6.03
C PRO A 354 16.51 -18.07 -5.50
N LEU A 355 15.28 -17.55 -5.75
CA LEU A 355 14.84 -16.25 -5.23
C LEU A 355 14.40 -16.35 -3.77
N LYS A 356 13.67 -17.41 -3.40
CA LYS A 356 13.30 -17.67 -2.01
C LYS A 356 14.54 -17.77 -1.14
N ASP A 357 15.53 -18.54 -1.56
CA ASP A 357 16.80 -18.75 -0.83
C ASP A 357 17.61 -17.45 -0.77
N ALA A 358 17.56 -16.60 -1.80
CA ALA A 358 18.18 -15.28 -1.75
C ALA A 358 17.58 -14.38 -0.67
N LEU A 359 16.28 -14.51 -0.37
CA LEU A 359 15.61 -13.73 0.67
C LEU A 359 15.71 -14.34 2.06
N LEU A 360 15.52 -15.64 2.19
CA LEU A 360 15.36 -16.30 3.49
C LEU A 360 16.66 -16.96 3.99
N GLY A 361 17.65 -17.20 3.12
CA GLY A 361 18.98 -17.64 3.54
C GLY A 361 19.04 -19.14 3.88
N HIS A 362 18.42 -19.98 3.09
CA HIS A 362 18.53 -21.45 3.21
C HIS A 362 19.56 -22.00 2.27
#